data_f43a452ed0fff019f53e6540bbb74ebb
#
_entry.id   f43a452ed0fff019f53e6540bbb74ebb
#
_cell.length_a   1.000
_cell.length_b   1.000
_cell.length_c   1.000
_cell.angle_alpha   90.00
_cell.angle_beta   90.00
_cell.angle_gamma   90.00
#
_symmetry.space_group_name_H-M   'P 1'
#
loop_
_entity.id
_entity.type
_entity.pdbx_description
1 polymer ?
#
loop_
_entity_poly.entity_id
_entity_poly.type
_entity_poly.pdbx_seq_one_letter_code
_entity_poly.pdbx_strand_id
1 'polypeptide(L)'
;PEPSIVPGPGDEDIGGIEDPTVERLEDGYAVYYTGVLGDHAHGQMFYAEGPSLDRLTKTGVALASSKSEGNTKEATVQRTSDGEWRLFYEYAADDASRVGLATGRSVAGPWTEQPTPFMPREDSWDNWHLSTGPLLMDDPHRPVMFYNGATRDARWRIGWVAFDADCSRVIDRGLMPLVTPPP
;
A
#
# COMPACT_ATOMS: atom_id res chain seq x y z
N PRO A 1 -9.39 22.91 -11.31
CA PRO A 1 -10.20 21.76 -10.92
C PRO A 1 -10.27 21.69 -9.37
N GLU A 2 -11.42 21.29 -8.86
CA GLU A 2 -11.58 21.02 -7.43
C GLU A 2 -10.96 19.66 -7.09
N PRO A 3 -10.45 19.47 -5.85
CA PRO A 3 -9.96 18.17 -5.40
C PRO A 3 -11.06 17.11 -5.43
N SER A 4 -10.70 15.87 -5.80
CA SER A 4 -11.62 14.73 -5.80
C SER A 4 -12.03 14.29 -4.39
N ILE A 5 -11.11 14.40 -3.45
CA ILE A 5 -11.31 14.11 -2.02
C ILE A 5 -10.68 15.25 -1.22
N VAL A 6 -11.36 15.70 -0.17
CA VAL A 6 -10.87 16.73 0.75
C VAL A 6 -10.82 16.19 2.19
N PRO A 7 -9.91 16.69 3.05
CA PRO A 7 -9.87 16.35 4.47
C PRO A 7 -11.18 16.69 5.20
N GLY A 8 -11.46 15.97 6.27
CA GLY A 8 -12.65 16.17 7.08
C GLY A 8 -13.93 15.62 6.44
N PRO A 9 -15.12 15.90 7.03
CA PRO A 9 -15.33 16.74 8.23
C PRO A 9 -15.02 16.08 9.58
N GLY A 10 -14.71 14.76 9.61
CA GLY A 10 -14.32 14.07 10.85
C GLY A 10 -12.86 14.28 11.20
N ASP A 11 -12.47 13.93 12.42
CA ASP A 11 -11.10 14.08 12.93
C ASP A 11 -10.12 13.06 12.32
N GLU A 12 -10.63 12.03 11.67
CA GLU A 12 -9.87 10.86 11.21
C GLU A 12 -8.92 11.16 10.06
N ASP A 13 -9.19 12.20 9.25
CA ASP A 13 -8.32 12.64 8.15
C ASP A 13 -8.17 14.16 8.07
N ILE A 14 -8.53 14.88 9.15
CA ILE A 14 -8.50 16.35 9.16
C ILE A 14 -7.08 16.92 9.02
N GLY A 15 -6.06 16.16 9.39
CA GLY A 15 -4.64 16.53 9.24
C GLY A 15 -4.13 16.49 7.82
N GLY A 16 -4.84 15.83 6.89
CA GLY A 16 -4.48 15.76 5.49
C GLY A 16 -4.87 14.44 4.81
N ILE A 17 -4.66 14.41 3.50
CA ILE A 17 -4.86 13.24 2.64
C ILE A 17 -3.60 13.02 1.81
N GLU A 18 -3.08 11.81 1.83
CA GLU A 18 -1.82 11.41 1.18
C GLU A 18 -1.97 10.07 0.43
N ASP A 19 -0.99 9.73 -0.39
CA ASP A 19 -0.73 8.42 -0.99
C ASP A 19 -1.96 7.80 -1.70
N PRO A 20 -2.60 8.48 -2.66
CA PRO A 20 -3.78 7.93 -3.30
C PRO A 20 -3.42 6.77 -4.25
N THR A 21 -4.16 5.69 -4.14
CA THR A 21 -4.18 4.59 -5.11
C THR A 21 -5.57 4.47 -5.71
N VAL A 22 -5.64 4.49 -7.05
CA VAL A 22 -6.89 4.46 -7.79
C VAL A 22 -7.02 3.14 -8.52
N GLU A 23 -8.12 2.44 -8.26
CA GLU A 23 -8.50 1.22 -8.97
C GLU A 23 -9.75 1.51 -9.83
N ARG A 24 -9.68 1.12 -11.11
CA ARG A 24 -10.82 1.23 -12.01
C ARG A 24 -11.69 0.00 -11.88
N LEU A 25 -12.95 0.21 -11.56
CA LEU A 25 -13.99 -0.82 -11.49
C LEU A 25 -14.83 -0.83 -12.78
N GLU A 26 -15.68 -1.84 -12.92
CA GLU A 26 -16.63 -1.94 -14.05
C GLU A 26 -17.56 -0.72 -14.09
N ASP A 27 -18.09 -0.31 -12.94
CA ASP A 27 -19.09 0.77 -12.81
C ASP A 27 -18.54 2.01 -12.07
N GLY A 28 -17.21 2.26 -12.08
CA GLY A 28 -16.65 3.43 -11.41
C GLY A 28 -15.21 3.28 -10.96
N TYR A 29 -14.92 3.85 -9.79
CA TYR A 29 -13.57 3.90 -9.22
C TYR A 29 -13.60 3.61 -7.74
N ALA A 30 -12.58 2.89 -7.28
CA ALA A 30 -12.19 2.75 -5.89
C ALA A 30 -10.91 3.56 -5.66
N VAL A 31 -10.85 4.29 -4.55
CA VAL A 31 -9.68 5.07 -4.16
C VAL A 31 -9.30 4.72 -2.74
N TYR A 32 -8.08 4.23 -2.58
CA TYR A 32 -7.44 4.13 -1.28
C TYR A 32 -6.59 5.37 -1.05
N TYR A 33 -6.55 5.85 0.17
CA TYR A 33 -5.72 6.97 0.54
C TYR A 33 -5.32 6.90 2.02
N THR A 34 -4.24 7.57 2.36
CA THR A 34 -3.87 7.77 3.76
C THR A 34 -4.58 9.01 4.29
N GLY A 35 -5.42 8.84 5.30
CA GLY A 35 -5.96 9.95 6.08
C GLY A 35 -5.05 10.22 7.27
N VAL A 36 -4.57 11.46 7.38
CA VAL A 36 -3.72 11.91 8.47
C VAL A 36 -4.59 12.46 9.59
N LEU A 37 -4.38 12.00 10.82
CA LEU A 37 -5.10 12.48 11.99
C LEU A 37 -4.76 13.94 12.30
N GLY A 38 -5.55 14.60 13.12
CA GLY A 38 -5.34 15.99 13.53
C GLY A 38 -4.03 16.25 14.28
N ASP A 39 -3.35 15.21 14.74
CA ASP A 39 -2.01 15.30 15.36
C ASP A 39 -0.87 15.42 14.34
N HIS A 40 -1.15 15.26 13.04
CA HIS A 40 -0.19 15.25 11.93
C HIS A 40 0.94 14.23 12.06
N ALA A 41 0.78 13.21 12.88
CA ALA A 41 1.80 12.19 13.16
C ALA A 41 1.32 10.78 12.83
N HIS A 42 0.02 10.54 12.89
CA HIS A 42 -0.57 9.24 12.67
C HIS A 42 -1.44 9.23 11.41
N GLY A 43 -1.36 8.16 10.64
CA GLY A 43 -2.15 7.95 9.44
C GLY A 43 -2.83 6.60 9.43
N GLN A 44 -4.02 6.55 8.86
CA GLN A 44 -4.78 5.34 8.62
C GLN A 44 -5.18 5.22 7.16
N MET A 45 -5.39 4.00 6.72
CA MET A 45 -5.83 3.76 5.35
C MET A 45 -7.34 3.87 5.24
N PHE A 46 -7.77 4.75 4.36
CA PHE A 46 -9.18 5.02 4.07
C PHE A 46 -9.56 4.53 2.67
N TYR A 47 -10.86 4.45 2.48
CA TYR A 47 -11.47 4.06 1.21
C TYR A 47 -12.55 5.04 0.80
N ALA A 48 -12.59 5.34 -0.49
CA ALA A 48 -13.65 6.08 -1.14
C ALA A 48 -14.01 5.40 -2.46
N GLU A 49 -15.26 5.49 -2.86
CA GLU A 49 -15.72 4.96 -4.15
C GLU A 49 -16.75 5.88 -4.80
N GLY A 50 -16.91 5.77 -6.10
CA GLY A 50 -17.89 6.53 -6.84
C GLY A 50 -17.89 6.24 -8.34
N PRO A 51 -18.91 6.70 -9.06
CA PRO A 51 -19.05 6.46 -10.50
C PRO A 51 -18.01 7.21 -11.35
N SER A 52 -17.36 8.21 -10.78
CA SER A 52 -16.30 9.00 -11.41
C SER A 52 -15.41 9.64 -10.35
N LEU A 53 -14.18 10.03 -10.71
CA LEU A 53 -13.21 10.62 -9.76
C LEU A 53 -13.64 11.99 -9.19
N ASP A 54 -14.59 12.67 -9.80
CA ASP A 54 -15.19 13.91 -9.30
C ASP A 54 -16.45 13.68 -8.45
N ARG A 55 -16.86 12.42 -8.26
CA ARG A 55 -18.04 12.01 -7.47
C ARG A 55 -17.71 10.81 -6.60
N LEU A 56 -16.68 10.97 -5.77
CA LEU A 56 -16.28 9.98 -4.76
C LEU A 56 -16.99 10.22 -3.44
N THR A 57 -17.35 9.14 -2.77
CA THR A 57 -17.90 9.15 -1.41
C THR A 57 -16.92 8.43 -0.50
N LYS A 58 -16.47 9.10 0.56
CA LYS A 58 -15.68 8.49 1.62
C LYS A 58 -16.52 7.48 2.38
N THR A 59 -16.00 6.29 2.60
CA THR A 59 -16.71 5.21 3.32
C THR A 59 -16.11 4.91 4.70
N GLY A 60 -14.95 5.49 5.00
CA GLY A 60 -14.25 5.32 6.28
C GLY A 60 -12.96 4.54 6.18
N VAL A 61 -12.49 4.04 7.33
CA VAL A 61 -11.25 3.28 7.45
C VAL A 61 -11.38 1.96 6.69
N ALA A 62 -10.50 1.73 5.72
CA ALA A 62 -10.42 0.49 4.95
C ALA A 62 -9.69 -0.61 5.72
N LEU A 63 -8.58 -0.25 6.34
CA LEU A 63 -7.75 -1.17 7.12
C LEU A 63 -7.07 -0.41 8.27
N ALA A 64 -7.31 -0.88 9.51
CA ALA A 64 -6.50 -0.56 10.68
C ALA A 64 -5.67 -1.81 10.99
N SER A 65 -4.40 -1.81 10.61
CA SER A 65 -3.54 -2.99 10.78
C SER A 65 -3.26 -3.25 12.26
N SER A 66 -3.48 -4.48 12.69
CA SER A 66 -3.12 -4.94 14.03
C SER A 66 -1.60 -5.01 14.27
N LYS A 67 -0.81 -4.92 13.20
CA LYS A 67 0.66 -4.93 13.23
C LYS A 67 1.25 -3.53 13.37
N SER A 68 0.44 -2.49 13.16
CA SER A 68 0.92 -1.11 13.08
C SER A 68 1.10 -0.48 14.46
N GLU A 69 2.19 0.25 14.62
CA GLU A 69 2.51 1.10 15.78
C GLU A 69 2.19 2.58 15.47
N GLY A 70 1.12 2.85 14.73
CA GLY A 70 0.63 4.21 14.50
C GLY A 70 0.33 4.60 13.05
N ASN A 71 0.95 3.98 12.06
CA ASN A 71 0.72 4.29 10.65
C ASN A 71 0.37 3.03 9.85
N THR A 72 -0.73 3.11 9.07
CA THR A 72 -1.09 2.15 8.03
C THR A 72 -1.41 2.95 6.78
N LYS A 73 -0.59 2.85 5.74
CA LYS A 73 -0.62 3.73 4.58
C LYS A 73 -0.13 3.06 3.29
N GLU A 74 -0.02 3.84 2.19
CA GLU A 74 0.57 3.45 0.90
C GLU A 74 0.01 2.13 0.35
N ALA A 75 -1.29 2.13 0.00
CA ALA A 75 -1.97 0.97 -0.55
C ALA A 75 -1.50 0.62 -1.97
N THR A 76 -1.38 -0.67 -2.25
CA THR A 76 -1.37 -1.23 -3.61
C THR A 76 -2.41 -2.33 -3.67
N VAL A 77 -3.41 -2.16 -4.50
CA VAL A 77 -4.56 -3.07 -4.58
C VAL A 77 -4.55 -3.79 -5.92
N GLN A 78 -4.79 -5.09 -5.92
CA GLN A 78 -4.85 -5.87 -7.14
C GLN A 78 -5.83 -7.04 -7.01
N ARG A 79 -6.59 -7.29 -8.06
CA ARG A 79 -7.37 -8.52 -8.19
C ARG A 79 -6.53 -9.60 -8.84
N THR A 80 -6.43 -10.75 -8.19
CA THR A 80 -5.69 -11.91 -8.69
C THR A 80 -6.57 -12.84 -9.52
N SER A 81 -5.97 -13.80 -10.22
CA SER A 81 -6.66 -14.71 -11.15
C SER A 81 -7.67 -15.64 -10.48
N ASP A 82 -7.55 -15.87 -9.16
CA ASP A 82 -8.53 -16.59 -8.35
C ASP A 82 -9.80 -15.77 -8.04
N GLY A 83 -9.81 -14.47 -8.46
CA GLY A 83 -10.91 -13.54 -8.27
C GLY A 83 -10.91 -12.83 -6.92
N GLU A 84 -10.00 -13.15 -6.03
CA GLU A 84 -9.81 -12.43 -4.77
C GLU A 84 -8.97 -11.16 -4.95
N TRP A 85 -9.10 -10.26 -3.98
CA TRP A 85 -8.31 -9.04 -3.93
C TRP A 85 -7.14 -9.17 -2.98
N ARG A 86 -6.03 -8.56 -3.34
CA ARG A 86 -4.82 -8.40 -2.53
C ARG A 86 -4.61 -6.93 -2.26
N LEU A 87 -4.42 -6.60 -0.99
CA LEU A 87 -4.07 -5.27 -0.51
C LEU A 87 -2.69 -5.35 0.12
N PHE A 88 -1.69 -4.83 -0.57
CA PHE A 88 -0.40 -4.55 0.03
C PHE A 88 -0.46 -3.15 0.65
N TYR A 89 0.16 -2.98 1.80
CA TYR A 89 0.15 -1.72 2.53
C TYR A 89 1.46 -1.53 3.31
N GLU A 90 1.83 -0.28 3.55
CA GLU A 90 2.88 0.04 4.51
C GLU A 90 2.30 0.10 5.91
N TYR A 91 3.04 -0.40 6.90
CA TYR A 91 2.75 -0.18 8.31
C TYR A 91 4.02 0.15 9.09
N ALA A 92 3.90 0.96 10.14
CA ALA A 92 5.00 1.29 11.04
C ALA A 92 5.14 0.20 12.11
N ALA A 93 6.34 -0.33 12.28
CA ALA A 93 6.71 -1.24 13.38
C ALA A 93 8.23 -1.20 13.62
N ASP A 94 8.65 -1.30 14.87
CA ASP A 94 10.06 -1.30 15.27
C ASP A 94 10.85 -0.09 14.71
N ASP A 95 10.29 1.10 14.78
CA ASP A 95 10.88 2.35 14.26
C ASP A 95 11.21 2.26 12.76
N ALA A 96 10.44 1.52 12.00
CA ALA A 96 10.63 1.34 10.56
C ALA A 96 9.34 1.09 9.81
N SER A 97 9.39 1.28 8.48
CA SER A 97 8.33 0.90 7.57
C SER A 97 8.43 -0.57 7.20
N ARG A 98 7.30 -1.26 7.13
CA ARG A 98 7.14 -2.66 6.76
C ARG A 98 6.04 -2.81 5.72
N VAL A 99 6.14 -3.83 4.87
CA VAL A 99 5.09 -4.17 3.92
C VAL A 99 4.19 -5.24 4.51
N GLY A 100 2.90 -4.95 4.59
CA GLY A 100 1.85 -5.90 4.95
C GLY A 100 1.11 -6.43 3.72
N LEU A 101 0.37 -7.50 3.93
CA LEU A 101 -0.55 -8.09 2.96
C LEU A 101 -1.86 -8.39 3.65
N ALA A 102 -2.97 -8.08 2.98
CA ALA A 102 -4.30 -8.52 3.36
C ALA A 102 -5.06 -9.04 2.14
N THR A 103 -6.01 -9.94 2.37
CA THR A 103 -6.87 -10.52 1.33
C THR A 103 -8.33 -10.17 1.58
N GLY A 104 -9.09 -10.04 0.50
CA GLY A 104 -10.53 -9.74 0.56
C GLY A 104 -11.27 -10.24 -0.67
N ARG A 105 -12.58 -10.43 -0.53
CA ARG A 105 -13.45 -10.82 -1.65
C ARG A 105 -13.96 -9.64 -2.46
N SER A 106 -13.82 -8.45 -1.94
CA SER A 106 -14.22 -7.19 -2.56
C SER A 106 -13.09 -6.18 -2.48
N VAL A 107 -13.00 -5.26 -3.44
CA VAL A 107 -12.09 -4.13 -3.41
C VAL A 107 -12.32 -3.22 -2.20
N ALA A 108 -13.52 -3.19 -1.66
CA ALA A 108 -13.85 -2.43 -0.43
C ALA A 108 -13.57 -3.21 0.87
N GLY A 109 -13.04 -4.44 0.78
CA GLY A 109 -12.91 -5.34 1.93
C GLY A 109 -14.20 -6.10 2.24
N PRO A 110 -14.43 -6.61 3.45
CA PRO A 110 -13.48 -6.52 4.57
C PRO A 110 -12.17 -7.26 4.28
N TRP A 111 -11.09 -6.74 4.87
CA TRP A 111 -9.74 -7.25 4.69
C TRP A 111 -9.34 -8.21 5.82
N THR A 112 -8.68 -9.30 5.46
CA THR A 112 -8.08 -10.26 6.39
C THR A 112 -6.57 -10.19 6.26
N GLU A 113 -5.89 -9.75 7.32
CA GLU A 113 -4.43 -9.65 7.34
C GLU A 113 -3.77 -11.03 7.17
N GLN A 114 -2.74 -11.06 6.34
CA GLN A 114 -1.92 -12.23 6.04
C GLN A 114 -0.53 -12.09 6.69
N PRO A 115 0.27 -13.14 6.74
CA PRO A 115 1.68 -13.03 7.11
C PRO A 115 2.40 -11.96 6.29
N THR A 116 3.39 -11.30 6.88
CA THR A 116 4.22 -10.31 6.18
C THR A 116 4.89 -10.96 4.97
N PRO A 117 4.70 -10.42 3.75
CA PRO A 117 5.10 -11.12 2.53
C PRO A 117 6.62 -11.19 2.35
N PHE A 118 7.34 -10.17 2.81
CA PHE A 118 8.81 -10.15 2.82
C PHE A 118 9.34 -9.16 3.85
N MET A 119 10.55 -9.42 4.33
CA MET A 119 11.23 -8.65 5.37
C MET A 119 12.45 -7.92 4.80
N PRO A 120 12.99 -6.92 5.51
CA PRO A 120 14.31 -6.36 5.24
C PRO A 120 15.37 -7.45 5.16
N ARG A 121 16.42 -7.24 4.35
CA ARG A 121 17.55 -8.16 4.23
C ARG A 121 18.76 -7.62 4.96
N GLU A 122 19.35 -8.40 5.86
CA GLU A 122 20.64 -8.06 6.48
C GLU A 122 21.69 -7.74 5.41
N ASP A 123 22.58 -6.83 5.70
CA ASP A 123 23.72 -6.43 4.84
C ASP A 123 23.32 -5.99 3.41
N SER A 124 22.11 -5.45 3.25
CA SER A 124 21.56 -5.00 1.96
C SER A 124 21.15 -3.53 2.00
N TRP A 125 20.92 -2.96 0.83
CA TRP A 125 20.44 -1.58 0.64
C TRP A 125 19.02 -1.35 1.19
N ASP A 126 18.27 -2.41 1.42
CA ASP A 126 16.89 -2.45 1.92
C ASP A 126 16.81 -3.15 3.29
N ASN A 127 17.79 -2.88 4.14
CA ASN A 127 17.94 -3.57 5.41
C ASN A 127 17.14 -2.97 6.58
N TRP A 128 16.40 -1.87 6.34
CA TRP A 128 15.66 -1.23 7.42
C TRP A 128 14.21 -0.91 7.06
N HIS A 129 13.96 -0.02 6.11
CA HIS A 129 12.64 0.36 5.68
C HIS A 129 12.22 -0.39 4.42
N LEU A 130 10.94 -0.76 4.36
CA LEU A 130 10.27 -1.28 3.17
C LEU A 130 8.91 -0.59 3.02
N SER A 131 8.58 -0.14 1.82
CA SER A 131 7.26 0.36 1.47
C SER A 131 6.77 -0.23 0.16
N THR A 132 5.48 -0.16 -0.06
CA THR A 132 4.82 -0.68 -1.26
C THR A 132 5.17 0.13 -2.50
N GLY A 133 4.74 -0.36 -3.64
CA GLY A 133 4.81 0.32 -4.92
C GLY A 133 3.98 -0.43 -5.96
N PRO A 134 4.00 -0.02 -7.21
CA PRO A 134 3.14 -0.61 -8.23
C PRO A 134 3.41 -2.10 -8.43
N LEU A 135 2.31 -2.86 -8.56
CA LEU A 135 2.32 -4.29 -8.88
C LEU A 135 1.96 -4.49 -10.34
N LEU A 136 2.87 -5.08 -11.11
CA LEU A 136 2.65 -5.45 -12.50
C LEU A 136 2.09 -6.86 -12.60
N MET A 137 1.01 -7.02 -13.37
CA MET A 137 0.32 -8.28 -13.64
C MET A 137 0.44 -8.74 -15.09
N ASP A 138 1.46 -8.28 -15.82
CA ASP A 138 1.70 -8.66 -17.23
C ASP A 138 1.86 -10.17 -17.38
N ASP A 139 2.52 -10.82 -16.42
CA ASP A 139 2.49 -12.26 -16.22
C ASP A 139 1.71 -12.59 -14.94
N PRO A 140 0.45 -13.06 -15.05
CA PRO A 140 -0.37 -13.36 -13.88
C PRO A 140 0.14 -14.55 -13.05
N HIS A 141 1.08 -15.35 -13.58
CA HIS A 141 1.75 -16.41 -12.83
C HIS A 141 2.98 -15.94 -12.08
N ARG A 142 3.46 -14.74 -12.40
CA ARG A 142 4.64 -14.13 -11.79
C ARG A 142 4.47 -12.61 -11.63
N PRO A 143 3.51 -12.14 -10.81
CA PRO A 143 3.37 -10.72 -10.51
C PRO A 143 4.65 -10.11 -9.96
N VAL A 144 4.97 -8.88 -10.37
CA VAL A 144 6.18 -8.17 -9.93
C VAL A 144 5.82 -6.83 -9.31
N MET A 145 6.20 -6.65 -8.05
CA MET A 145 6.09 -5.36 -7.37
C MET A 145 7.42 -4.60 -7.44
N PHE A 146 7.36 -3.33 -7.81
CA PHE A 146 8.45 -2.39 -7.57
C PHE A 146 8.24 -1.77 -6.19
N TYR A 147 9.08 -2.15 -5.23
CA TYR A 147 8.96 -1.68 -3.85
C TYR A 147 10.02 -0.63 -3.54
N ASN A 148 9.73 0.20 -2.54
CA ASN A 148 10.69 1.13 -1.98
C ASN A 148 11.39 0.47 -0.80
N GLY A 149 12.72 0.58 -0.75
CA GLY A 149 13.53 0.08 0.35
C GLY A 149 14.59 1.11 0.74
N ALA A 150 14.96 1.11 2.02
CA ALA A 150 16.01 1.99 2.51
C ALA A 150 16.82 1.36 3.66
N THR A 151 17.99 1.92 3.86
CA THR A 151 18.79 1.75 5.07
C THR A 151 18.25 2.62 6.20
N ARG A 152 18.76 2.48 7.42
CA ARG A 152 18.28 3.20 8.61
C ARG A 152 18.41 4.73 8.49
N ASP A 153 19.31 5.22 7.65
CA ASP A 153 19.48 6.63 7.33
C ASP A 153 18.48 7.14 6.27
N ALA A 154 17.44 6.35 5.98
CA ALA A 154 16.36 6.66 5.05
C ALA A 154 16.85 7.01 3.62
N ARG A 155 17.90 6.39 3.14
CA ARG A 155 18.31 6.48 1.73
C ARG A 155 17.46 5.54 0.88
N TRP A 156 16.33 6.05 0.44
CA TRP A 156 15.35 5.30 -0.34
C TRP A 156 15.85 4.94 -1.74
N ARG A 157 15.55 3.73 -2.16
CA ARG A 157 15.84 3.17 -3.48
C ARG A 157 14.66 2.33 -3.93
N ILE A 158 14.58 2.06 -5.22
CA ILE A 158 13.54 1.18 -5.78
C ILE A 158 14.16 -0.15 -6.17
N GLY A 159 13.58 -1.24 -5.69
CA GLY A 159 13.89 -2.60 -6.08
C GLY A 159 12.66 -3.32 -6.63
N TRP A 160 12.78 -4.62 -6.84
CA TRP A 160 11.68 -5.45 -7.30
C TRP A 160 11.60 -6.76 -6.52
N VAL A 161 10.39 -7.26 -6.42
CA VAL A 161 10.08 -8.56 -5.84
C VAL A 161 9.01 -9.25 -6.70
N ALA A 162 9.20 -10.52 -7.01
CA ALA A 162 8.24 -11.33 -7.74
C ALA A 162 7.51 -12.28 -6.80
N PHE A 163 6.21 -12.42 -7.03
CA PHE A 163 5.33 -13.29 -6.27
C PHE A 163 4.85 -14.48 -7.12
N ASP A 164 4.32 -15.50 -6.47
CA ASP A 164 3.48 -16.51 -7.08
C ASP A 164 2.13 -15.92 -7.54
N ALA A 165 1.35 -16.71 -8.27
CA ALA A 165 0.14 -16.23 -8.98
C ALA A 165 -0.94 -15.62 -8.06
N ASP A 166 -1.00 -16.03 -6.80
CA ASP A 166 -1.95 -15.51 -5.81
C ASP A 166 -1.34 -14.45 -4.88
N CYS A 167 -0.11 -14.02 -5.18
CA CYS A 167 0.65 -13.03 -4.41
C CYS A 167 0.88 -13.40 -2.94
N SER A 168 0.82 -14.68 -2.59
CA SER A 168 0.96 -15.14 -1.20
C SER A 168 2.42 -15.33 -0.78
N ARG A 169 3.31 -15.59 -1.74
CA ARG A 169 4.70 -15.94 -1.49
C ARG A 169 5.65 -15.28 -2.49
N VAL A 170 6.75 -14.76 -1.97
CA VAL A 170 7.88 -14.31 -2.80
C VAL A 170 8.56 -15.51 -3.44
N ILE A 171 8.73 -15.46 -4.76
CA ILE A 171 9.46 -16.46 -5.54
C ILE A 171 10.82 -15.97 -6.03
N ASP A 172 10.99 -14.62 -6.09
CA ASP A 172 12.26 -14.02 -6.52
C ASP A 172 12.35 -12.57 -6.00
N ARG A 173 13.55 -12.03 -5.81
CA ARG A 173 13.76 -10.65 -5.36
C ARG A 173 15.12 -10.14 -5.83
N GLY A 174 15.15 -8.98 -6.49
CA GLY A 174 16.38 -8.37 -6.98
C GLY A 174 17.40 -8.07 -5.87
N LEU A 175 18.65 -8.47 -6.06
CA LEU A 175 19.73 -8.23 -5.09
C LEU A 175 20.17 -6.76 -5.07
N MET A 176 20.13 -6.10 -6.23
CA MET A 176 20.52 -4.70 -6.38
C MET A 176 19.29 -3.82 -6.63
N PRO A 177 19.31 -2.55 -6.21
CA PRO A 177 18.24 -1.63 -6.57
C PRO A 177 18.24 -1.35 -8.07
N LEU A 178 17.06 -1.13 -8.63
CA LEU A 178 16.87 -0.66 -10.01
C LEU A 178 17.12 0.84 -10.15
N VAL A 179 16.72 1.58 -9.12
CA VAL A 179 16.86 3.04 -9.08
C VAL A 179 17.51 3.44 -7.75
N THR A 180 18.53 4.26 -7.85
CA THR A 180 19.23 4.85 -6.70
C THR A 180 19.25 6.36 -6.87
N PRO A 181 18.99 7.16 -5.82
CA PRO A 181 19.09 8.60 -5.90
C PRO A 181 20.52 9.02 -6.22
N PRO A 182 20.73 10.18 -6.81
CA PRO A 182 22.08 10.73 -7.01
C PRO A 182 22.81 10.88 -5.65
N PRO A 183 24.14 10.87 -5.66
CA PRO A 183 24.96 11.02 -4.47
C PRO A 183 24.77 12.37 -3.76
#